data_6a508d26bf574463c1a66a891377e680
#
_entry.id   6a508d26bf574463c1a66a891377e680
#
_cell.length_a   1.000
_cell.length_b   1.000
_cell.length_c   1.000
_cell.angle_alpha   90.00
_cell.angle_beta   90.00
_cell.angle_gamma   90.00
#
_symmetry.space_group_name_H-M   'P 1'
#
loop_
_entity.id
_entity.type
_entity.pdbx_description
1 polymer ?
#
loop_
_entity_poly.entity_id
_entity_poly.type
_entity_poly.pdbx_seq_one_letter_code
_entity_poly.pdbx_strand_id
1 'polypeptide(L)'
;MITSNMKHAAKVKLVFALFLARGFCYFHLVSLFPDTRMLMISIDDFRKIELKVATVKSAEPHPNADKLMVLQIDLGSEQRQICAGIRNHYAPEDLVGKQIVVVANLETAKLRGLESQGMLLAASDEGRVIVLTPDKPVLAGAKIS
;
A
#
# COMPACT_ATOMS: atom_id res chain seq x y z
N MET A 1 -7.26 2.64 21.88
CA MET A 1 -7.03 3.48 20.67
C MET A 1 -8.33 3.92 19.97
N ILE A 2 -9.47 3.90 20.62
CA ILE A 2 -10.79 4.26 20.06
C ILE A 2 -11.20 5.70 20.39
N THR A 3 -10.49 6.37 21.28
CA THR A 3 -10.86 7.70 21.79
C THR A 3 -10.48 8.89 20.91
N SER A 4 -9.56 8.71 19.94
CA SER A 4 -9.10 9.82 19.07
C SER A 4 -10.09 10.15 17.94
N ASN A 5 -10.81 9.16 17.41
CA ASN A 5 -11.77 9.39 16.31
C ASN A 5 -13.09 10.02 16.76
N MET A 6 -13.50 9.81 18.02
CA MET A 6 -14.72 10.42 18.54
C MET A 6 -14.60 11.93 18.76
N LYS A 7 -13.40 12.44 19.08
CA LYS A 7 -13.19 13.88 19.27
C LYS A 7 -13.23 14.66 17.94
N HIS A 8 -12.83 14.05 16.83
CA HIS A 8 -12.93 14.68 15.50
C HIS A 8 -14.37 14.74 14.99
N ALA A 9 -15.14 13.68 15.18
CA ALA A 9 -16.55 13.65 14.79
C ALA A 9 -17.42 14.64 15.62
N ALA A 10 -17.10 14.82 16.89
CA ALA A 10 -17.78 15.78 17.75
C ALA A 10 -17.49 17.25 17.37
N LYS A 11 -16.24 17.57 16.97
CA LYS A 11 -15.88 18.90 16.47
C LYS A 11 -16.58 19.25 15.17
N VAL A 12 -16.73 18.32 14.26
CA VAL A 12 -17.43 18.53 12.98
C VAL A 12 -18.93 18.77 13.23
N LYS A 13 -19.56 18.04 14.15
CA LYS A 13 -20.98 18.25 14.51
C LYS A 13 -21.22 19.59 15.19
N LEU A 14 -20.30 20.05 16.03
CA LEU A 14 -20.43 21.34 16.72
C LEU A 14 -20.30 22.53 15.76
N VAL A 15 -19.40 22.46 14.79
CA VAL A 15 -19.26 23.49 13.74
C VAL A 15 -20.50 23.53 12.86
N PHE A 16 -21.13 22.38 12.56
CA PHE A 16 -22.35 22.29 11.77
C PHE A 16 -23.57 22.91 12.49
N ALA A 17 -23.68 22.71 13.80
CA ALA A 17 -24.76 23.28 14.61
C ALA A 17 -24.65 24.82 14.77
N LEU A 18 -23.44 25.38 14.85
CA LEU A 18 -23.23 26.82 14.93
C LEU A 18 -23.51 27.56 13.61
N PHE A 19 -23.33 26.86 12.46
CA PHE A 19 -23.56 27.45 11.15
C PHE A 19 -25.05 27.52 10.77
N LEU A 20 -25.86 26.56 11.21
CA LEU A 20 -27.30 26.54 10.99
C LEU A 20 -28.01 27.68 11.74
N ALA A 21 -27.48 28.14 12.86
CA ALA A 21 -28.08 29.20 13.68
C ALA A 21 -27.89 30.62 13.08
N ARG A 22 -27.09 30.81 12.04
CA ARG A 22 -26.77 32.13 11.47
C ARG A 22 -27.26 32.38 10.04
N GLY A 23 -28.20 31.58 9.52
CA GLY A 23 -28.90 31.88 8.26
C GLY A 23 -27.99 32.05 7.02
N PHE A 24 -26.80 31.50 7.03
CA PHE A 24 -25.88 31.60 5.89
C PHE A 24 -26.23 30.56 4.81
N CYS A 25 -26.42 31.06 3.60
CA CYS A 25 -26.89 30.34 2.42
C CYS A 25 -26.05 29.07 2.13
N TYR A 26 -26.74 27.94 1.98
CA TYR A 26 -26.20 26.59 1.70
C TYR A 26 -25.24 26.53 0.48
N PHE A 27 -25.28 27.55 -0.38
CA PHE A 27 -24.50 27.62 -1.63
C PHE A 27 -23.00 27.84 -1.41
N HIS A 28 -22.57 28.39 -0.27
CA HIS A 28 -21.15 28.66 0.00
C HIS A 28 -20.40 27.51 0.69
N LEU A 29 -21.14 26.51 1.18
CA LEU A 29 -20.57 25.37 1.90
C LEU A 29 -20.06 24.26 0.96
N VAL A 30 -20.57 24.21 -0.26
CA VAL A 30 -20.17 23.20 -1.27
C VAL A 30 -18.72 23.43 -1.75
N SER A 31 -18.20 24.64 -1.61
CA SER A 31 -16.82 24.98 -2.02
C SER A 31 -15.73 24.57 -1.00
N LEU A 32 -16.14 24.08 0.19
CA LEU A 32 -15.19 23.65 1.25
C LEU A 32 -14.95 22.14 1.29
N PHE A 33 -15.67 21.36 0.47
CA PHE A 33 -15.32 19.97 0.26
C PHE A 33 -14.26 19.90 -0.84
N PRO A 34 -13.08 19.33 -0.58
CA PRO A 34 -12.11 19.09 -1.65
C PRO A 34 -12.82 18.27 -2.73
N ASP A 35 -12.77 18.78 -3.95
CA ASP A 35 -13.33 18.14 -5.13
C ASP A 35 -12.95 16.65 -5.12
N THR A 36 -13.94 15.78 -5.05
CA THR A 36 -13.76 14.31 -5.04
C THR A 36 -12.97 13.84 -6.28
N ARG A 37 -12.86 14.69 -7.29
CA ARG A 37 -11.99 14.48 -8.47
C ARG A 37 -10.51 14.47 -8.15
N MET A 38 -10.07 15.06 -7.02
CA MET A 38 -8.66 15.02 -6.61
C MET A 38 -8.22 13.64 -6.12
N LEU A 39 -9.15 12.73 -5.83
CA LEU A 39 -8.85 11.33 -5.45
C LEU A 39 -8.84 10.38 -6.65
N MET A 40 -9.22 10.85 -7.84
CA MET A 40 -9.20 10.04 -9.06
C MET A 40 -7.91 10.28 -9.82
N ILE A 41 -7.23 9.21 -10.17
CA ILE A 41 -6.06 9.26 -11.05
C ILE A 41 -6.49 9.03 -12.50
N SER A 42 -5.78 9.63 -13.45
CA SER A 42 -5.96 9.38 -14.87
C SER A 42 -5.39 8.00 -15.26
N ILE A 43 -5.86 7.45 -16.37
CA ILE A 43 -5.28 6.22 -16.93
C ILE A 43 -3.80 6.42 -17.30
N ASP A 44 -3.43 7.63 -17.71
CA ASP A 44 -2.03 7.94 -18.06
C ASP A 44 -1.13 8.00 -16.82
N ASP A 45 -1.66 8.42 -15.67
CA ASP A 45 -0.93 8.35 -14.41
C ASP A 45 -0.78 6.89 -13.93
N PHE A 46 -1.82 6.08 -14.08
CA PHE A 46 -1.73 4.66 -13.77
C PHE A 46 -0.72 3.92 -14.65
N ARG A 47 -0.64 4.25 -15.94
CA ARG A 47 0.33 3.66 -16.87
C ARG A 47 1.79 3.94 -16.54
N LYS A 48 2.07 4.95 -15.73
CA LYS A 48 3.42 5.25 -15.22
C LYS A 48 3.88 4.23 -14.19
N ILE A 49 2.95 3.50 -13.56
CA ILE A 49 3.26 2.47 -12.57
C ILE A 49 3.61 1.18 -13.31
N GLU A 50 4.78 0.62 -13.02
CA GLU A 50 5.21 -0.65 -13.59
C GLU A 50 4.93 -1.79 -12.61
N LEU A 51 3.82 -2.52 -12.83
CA LEU A 51 3.46 -3.69 -12.06
C LEU A 51 4.02 -4.95 -12.73
N LYS A 52 4.68 -5.78 -11.95
CA LYS A 52 5.26 -7.06 -12.41
C LYS A 52 4.97 -8.19 -11.45
N VAL A 53 4.97 -9.40 -11.98
CA VAL A 53 4.99 -10.62 -11.17
C VAL A 53 6.43 -10.99 -10.86
N ALA A 54 6.75 -11.21 -9.60
CA ALA A 54 8.05 -11.66 -9.14
C ALA A 54 7.92 -12.99 -8.40
N THR A 55 8.95 -13.83 -8.46
CA THR A 55 9.04 -15.05 -7.67
C THR A 55 9.94 -14.81 -6.46
N VAL A 56 9.48 -15.14 -5.27
CA VAL A 56 10.28 -15.03 -4.04
C VAL A 56 11.31 -16.14 -4.00
N LYS A 57 12.58 -15.79 -3.95
CA LYS A 57 13.71 -16.73 -3.84
C LYS A 57 14.09 -17.01 -2.40
N SER A 58 14.12 -15.98 -1.56
CA SER A 58 14.33 -16.12 -0.12
C SER A 58 13.53 -15.07 0.64
N ALA A 59 13.21 -15.38 1.87
CA ALA A 59 12.52 -14.51 2.81
C ALA A 59 13.21 -14.61 4.17
N GLU A 60 13.54 -13.47 4.78
CA GLU A 60 14.20 -13.41 6.06
C GLU A 60 13.60 -12.29 6.92
N PRO A 61 13.50 -12.48 8.26
CA PRO A 61 13.13 -11.41 9.17
C PRO A 61 14.11 -10.25 9.07
N HIS A 62 13.60 -9.02 9.04
CA HIS A 62 14.47 -7.84 9.03
C HIS A 62 15.20 -7.71 10.39
N PRO A 63 16.55 -7.54 10.42
CA PRO A 63 17.33 -7.54 11.66
C PRO A 63 16.97 -6.40 12.60
N ASN A 64 16.58 -5.25 12.09
CA ASN A 64 16.35 -4.01 12.85
C ASN A 64 14.86 -3.58 12.84
N ALA A 65 13.93 -4.48 12.50
CA ALA A 65 12.51 -4.14 12.46
C ALA A 65 11.62 -5.36 12.65
N ASP A 66 10.79 -5.32 13.70
CA ASP A 66 9.94 -6.45 14.10
C ASP A 66 8.79 -6.76 13.14
N LYS A 67 8.38 -5.79 12.35
CA LYS A 67 7.24 -5.93 11.39
C LYS A 67 7.68 -6.16 9.95
N LEU A 68 8.97 -6.00 9.65
CA LEU A 68 9.48 -6.09 8.28
C LEU A 68 10.06 -7.47 8.01
N MET A 69 9.89 -7.90 6.77
CA MET A 69 10.53 -9.06 6.16
C MET A 69 11.34 -8.60 4.96
N VAL A 70 12.53 -9.12 4.80
CA VAL A 70 13.41 -8.91 3.65
C VAL A 70 13.16 -10.04 2.68
N LEU A 71 12.83 -9.71 1.44
CA LEU A 71 12.57 -10.68 0.38
C LEU A 71 13.59 -10.48 -0.74
N GLN A 72 14.23 -11.56 -1.18
CA GLN A 72 14.93 -11.59 -2.44
C GLN A 72 13.95 -12.09 -3.50
N ILE A 73 13.70 -11.28 -4.50
CA ILE A 73 12.72 -11.55 -5.56
C ILE A 73 13.40 -11.64 -6.91
N ASP A 74 12.88 -12.53 -7.74
CA ASP A 74 13.30 -12.73 -9.13
C ASP A 74 12.25 -12.16 -10.08
N LEU A 75 12.66 -11.21 -10.90
CA LEU A 75 11.88 -10.59 -11.97
C LEU A 75 12.18 -11.17 -13.35
N GLY A 76 12.84 -12.32 -13.42
CA GLY A 76 13.23 -12.98 -14.66
C GLY A 76 14.52 -12.43 -15.25
N SER A 77 14.59 -11.13 -15.49
CA SER A 77 15.79 -10.46 -16.02
C SER A 77 16.77 -10.01 -14.94
N GLU A 78 16.29 -9.85 -13.72
CA GLU A 78 17.07 -9.34 -12.58
C GLU A 78 16.52 -9.86 -11.25
N GLN A 79 17.37 -9.85 -10.25
CA GLN A 79 16.96 -10.09 -8.86
C GLN A 79 17.01 -8.79 -8.09
N ARG A 80 16.05 -8.60 -7.18
CA ARG A 80 15.98 -7.42 -6.33
C ARG A 80 15.68 -7.78 -4.89
N GLN A 81 16.13 -6.92 -3.98
CA GLN A 81 15.76 -6.96 -2.59
C GLN A 81 14.60 -6.00 -2.34
N ILE A 82 13.57 -6.47 -1.65
CA ILE A 82 12.48 -5.64 -1.16
C ILE A 82 12.24 -5.88 0.33
N CYS A 83 11.80 -4.85 1.05
CA CYS A 83 11.38 -4.94 2.44
C CYS A 83 9.87 -4.73 2.52
N ALA A 84 9.15 -5.65 3.17
CA ALA A 84 7.69 -5.62 3.27
C ALA A 84 7.21 -5.82 4.71
N GLY A 85 6.15 -5.11 5.09
CA GLY A 85 5.55 -5.14 6.43
C GLY A 85 4.64 -6.34 6.66
N ILE A 86 5.11 -7.55 6.38
CA ILE A 86 4.31 -8.78 6.41
C ILE A 86 4.79 -9.82 7.43
N ARG A 87 5.83 -9.53 8.22
CA ARG A 87 6.43 -10.47 9.15
C ARG A 87 5.46 -11.05 10.18
N ASN A 88 4.45 -10.30 10.58
CA ASN A 88 3.45 -10.78 11.55
C ASN A 88 2.35 -11.65 10.91
N HIS A 89 2.34 -11.80 9.58
CA HIS A 89 1.28 -12.45 8.83
C HIS A 89 1.77 -13.67 8.06
N TYR A 90 3.08 -13.78 7.81
CA TYR A 90 3.69 -14.86 7.04
C TYR A 90 4.97 -15.36 7.69
N ALA A 91 5.15 -16.66 7.70
CA ALA A 91 6.45 -17.25 7.96
C ALA A 91 7.32 -17.16 6.69
N PRO A 92 8.66 -17.08 6.82
CA PRO A 92 9.55 -17.04 5.66
C PRO A 92 9.33 -18.19 4.67
N GLU A 93 9.10 -19.39 5.21
CA GLU A 93 8.88 -20.62 4.44
C GLU A 93 7.62 -20.57 3.57
N ASP A 94 6.61 -19.85 4.04
CA ASP A 94 5.34 -19.69 3.29
C ASP A 94 5.47 -18.78 2.06
N LEU A 95 6.51 -18.00 2.00
CA LEU A 95 6.74 -17.03 0.93
C LEU A 95 7.69 -17.54 -0.14
N VAL A 96 8.66 -18.36 0.22
CA VAL A 96 9.65 -18.89 -0.73
C VAL A 96 8.96 -19.71 -1.82
N GLY A 97 9.26 -19.40 -3.08
CA GLY A 97 8.66 -20.01 -4.26
C GLY A 97 7.32 -19.40 -4.68
N LYS A 98 6.68 -18.57 -3.84
CA LYS A 98 5.45 -17.86 -4.25
C LYS A 98 5.72 -16.81 -5.30
N GLN A 99 4.75 -16.66 -6.19
CA GLN A 99 4.66 -15.53 -7.09
C GLN A 99 3.86 -14.41 -6.44
N ILE A 100 4.38 -13.21 -6.49
CA ILE A 100 3.83 -12.01 -5.85
C ILE A 100 3.74 -10.86 -6.86
N VAL A 101 2.84 -9.92 -6.62
CA VAL A 101 2.73 -8.70 -7.41
C VAL A 101 3.56 -7.60 -6.75
N VAL A 102 4.40 -6.95 -7.55
CA VAL A 102 5.28 -5.86 -7.09
C VAL A 102 5.20 -4.64 -7.98
N VAL A 103 5.37 -3.47 -7.39
CA VAL A 103 5.66 -2.22 -8.12
C VAL A 103 7.16 -2.16 -8.34
N ALA A 104 7.58 -2.26 -9.61
CA ALA A 104 8.99 -2.42 -9.97
C ALA A 104 9.72 -1.11 -10.25
N ASN A 105 9.02 -0.02 -10.58
CA ASN A 105 9.62 1.27 -10.93
C ASN A 105 9.53 2.33 -9.83
N LEU A 106 9.56 1.90 -8.57
CA LEU A 106 9.72 2.81 -7.44
C LEU A 106 11.18 3.13 -7.20
N GLU A 107 11.45 4.35 -6.73
CA GLU A 107 12.76 4.72 -6.23
C GLU A 107 13.18 3.82 -5.07
N THR A 108 14.46 3.50 -5.00
CA THR A 108 15.01 2.70 -3.91
C THR A 108 14.81 3.42 -2.57
N ALA A 109 14.12 2.78 -1.64
CA ALA A 109 13.90 3.29 -0.30
C ALA A 109 14.82 2.60 0.72
N LYS A 110 15.35 3.35 1.66
CA LYS A 110 16.14 2.77 2.75
C LYS A 110 15.26 2.59 4.00
N LEU A 111 14.97 1.34 4.34
CA LEU A 111 14.10 0.98 5.47
C LEU A 111 14.94 0.37 6.59
N ARG A 112 15.08 1.08 7.70
CA ARG A 112 15.83 0.63 8.88
C ARG A 112 17.25 0.10 8.57
N GLY A 113 17.91 0.68 7.55
CA GLY A 113 19.29 0.36 7.17
C GLY A 113 19.41 -0.55 5.94
N LEU A 114 18.35 -1.21 5.52
CA LEU A 114 18.31 -2.04 4.29
C LEU A 114 17.59 -1.34 3.14
N GLU A 115 18.05 -1.58 1.93
CA GLU A 115 17.45 -1.03 0.73
C GLU A 115 16.28 -1.87 0.24
N SER A 116 15.20 -1.20 -0.16
CA SER A 116 14.04 -1.80 -0.82
C SER A 116 13.92 -1.24 -2.23
N GLN A 117 14.07 -2.10 -3.23
CA GLN A 117 14.06 -1.76 -4.65
C GLN A 117 12.72 -2.08 -5.31
N GLY A 118 11.65 -1.67 -4.66
CA GLY A 118 10.28 -1.91 -5.09
C GLY A 118 9.33 -2.09 -3.91
N MET A 119 8.06 -2.34 -4.20
CA MET A 119 7.02 -2.50 -3.20
C MET A 119 6.12 -3.69 -3.52
N LEU A 120 5.97 -4.59 -2.55
CA LEU A 120 5.00 -5.68 -2.60
C LEU A 120 3.58 -5.14 -2.46
N LEU A 121 2.65 -5.65 -3.25
CA LEU A 121 1.23 -5.35 -3.13
C LEU A 121 0.52 -6.40 -2.29
N ALA A 122 -0.29 -5.94 -1.36
CA ALA A 122 -1.09 -6.78 -0.48
C ALA A 122 -2.45 -6.13 -0.19
N ALA A 123 -3.47 -6.95 0.00
CA ALA A 123 -4.76 -6.50 0.50
C ALA A 123 -4.72 -6.42 2.03
N SER A 124 -5.36 -5.39 2.60
CA SER A 124 -5.55 -5.27 4.04
C SER A 124 -7.02 -5.49 4.38
N ASP A 125 -7.30 -6.47 5.24
CA ASP A 125 -8.64 -6.84 5.66
C ASP A 125 -8.65 -7.09 7.17
N GLU A 126 -9.34 -6.25 7.92
CA GLU A 126 -9.51 -6.34 9.38
C GLU A 126 -8.20 -6.62 10.15
N GLY A 127 -7.11 -5.96 9.76
CA GLY A 127 -5.78 -6.12 10.37
C GLY A 127 -4.97 -7.31 9.84
N ARG A 128 -5.51 -8.09 8.90
CA ARG A 128 -4.77 -9.10 8.14
C ARG A 128 -4.16 -8.49 6.90
N VAL A 129 -2.96 -8.90 6.58
CA VAL A 129 -2.28 -8.51 5.33
C VAL A 129 -2.16 -9.73 4.45
N ILE A 130 -2.77 -9.68 3.27
CA ILE A 130 -2.85 -10.78 2.31
C ILE A 130 -2.11 -10.38 1.05
N VAL A 131 -1.02 -11.07 0.76
CA VAL A 131 -0.17 -10.81 -0.42
C VAL A 131 -0.94 -11.13 -1.70
N LEU A 132 -0.86 -10.25 -2.68
CA LEU A 132 -1.47 -10.47 -3.99
C LEU A 132 -0.60 -11.45 -4.80
N THR A 133 -1.24 -12.49 -5.31
CA THR A 133 -0.62 -13.53 -6.13
C THR A 133 -1.41 -13.70 -7.42
N PRO A 134 -0.78 -14.08 -8.54
CA PRO A 134 -1.52 -14.47 -9.74
C PRO A 134 -2.29 -15.79 -9.48
N ASP A 135 -3.48 -15.91 -10.06
CA ASP A 135 -4.32 -17.12 -9.95
C ASP A 135 -3.66 -18.36 -10.59
N LYS A 136 -2.86 -18.13 -11.62
CA LYS A 136 -2.11 -19.18 -12.32
C LYS A 136 -0.63 -18.81 -12.41
N PRO A 137 0.26 -19.82 -12.41
CA PRO A 137 1.68 -19.56 -12.58
C PRO A 137 1.95 -18.83 -13.91
N VAL A 138 2.77 -17.79 -13.85
CA VAL A 138 3.24 -17.02 -15.00
C VAL A 138 4.77 -16.88 -14.97
N LEU A 139 5.36 -16.43 -16.03
CA LEU A 139 6.81 -16.16 -16.04
C LEU A 139 7.16 -15.02 -15.06
N ALA A 140 8.25 -15.18 -14.34
CA ALA A 140 8.79 -14.10 -13.52
C ALA A 140 9.09 -12.88 -14.42
N GLY A 141 8.73 -11.68 -13.95
CA GLY A 141 8.82 -10.46 -14.74
C GLY A 141 7.62 -10.17 -15.64
N ALA A 142 6.60 -11.05 -15.68
CA ALA A 142 5.38 -10.80 -16.45
C ALA A 142 4.74 -9.46 -16.02
N LYS A 143 4.44 -8.63 -17.03
CA LYS A 143 3.81 -7.33 -16.80
C LYS A 143 2.33 -7.51 -16.44
N ILE A 144 1.87 -6.69 -15.51
CA ILE A 144 0.46 -6.56 -15.14
C ILE A 144 -0.08 -5.27 -15.77
N SER A 145 -1.21 -5.38 -16.43
CA SER A 145 -1.85 -4.27 -17.14
C SER A 145 -3.36 -4.28 -16.91
#